data_e7717f3a0ade3c863883bd59d7aa08e0
#
_entry.id   e7717f3a0ade3c863883bd59d7aa08e0
#
_cell.length_a   1.000
_cell.length_b   1.000
_cell.length_c   1.000
_cell.angle_alpha   90.00
_cell.angle_beta   90.00
_cell.angle_gamma   90.00
#
_symmetry.space_group_name_H-M   'P 1'
#
loop_
_entity.id
_entity.type
_entity.pdbx_description
1 polymer ?
#
loop_
_entity_poly.entity_id
_entity_poly.type
_entity_poly.pdbx_seq_one_letter_code
_entity_poly.pdbx_strand_id
1 'polypeptide(L)'
;MPLVHASHEVKDVQHWLSSPKREEVFGPLGVTEIKTYVDPEGSKRVGLTMNVADMDAMIAMMQTQEGIDAMEYDGVIPETMVFLIEA
;
A
#
# COMPACT_ATOMS: atom_id res chain seq x y z
N MET A 1 -15.58 -9.37 2.41
CA MET A 1 -14.53 -8.56 1.77
C MET A 1 -13.23 -8.85 2.46
N PRO A 2 -12.18 -9.25 1.73
CA PRO A 2 -10.93 -9.65 2.40
C PRO A 2 -10.20 -8.45 2.99
N LEU A 3 -9.64 -8.68 4.16
CA LEU A 3 -8.68 -7.76 4.78
C LEU A 3 -7.29 -8.12 4.25
N VAL A 4 -6.61 -7.14 3.73
CA VAL A 4 -5.27 -7.32 3.16
C VAL A 4 -4.26 -6.59 4.04
N HIS A 5 -3.14 -7.25 4.28
CA HIS A 5 -1.99 -6.67 4.98
C HIS A 5 -0.82 -6.61 4.00
N ALA A 6 -0.21 -5.45 3.89
CA ALA A 6 1.00 -5.28 3.09
C ALA A 6 2.07 -4.63 3.95
N SER A 7 3.29 -5.12 3.84
CA SER A 7 4.45 -4.49 4.49
C SER A 7 5.58 -4.35 3.49
N HIS A 8 6.37 -3.30 3.66
CA HIS A 8 7.50 -3.01 2.79
C HIS A 8 8.40 -1.96 3.43
N GLU A 9 9.53 -1.71 2.82
CA GLU A 9 10.38 -0.59 3.19
C GLU A 9 10.12 0.60 2.27
N VAL A 10 10.37 1.80 2.78
CA VAL A 10 10.22 3.05 2.02
C VAL A 10 11.47 3.89 2.18
N LYS A 11 11.64 4.84 1.28
CA LYS A 11 12.79 5.77 1.32
C LYS A 11 12.62 6.82 2.40
N ASP A 12 11.38 7.27 2.65
CA ASP A 12 11.06 8.32 3.62
C ASP A 12 9.69 8.01 4.24
N VAL A 13 9.69 7.66 5.52
CA VAL A 13 8.46 7.27 6.23
C VAL A 13 7.46 8.43 6.33
N GLN A 14 7.93 9.64 6.62
CA GLN A 14 7.03 10.79 6.76
C GLN A 14 6.36 11.15 5.43
N HIS A 15 7.11 11.10 4.34
CA HIS A 15 6.56 11.31 3.00
C HIS A 15 5.50 10.25 2.69
N TRP A 16 5.80 8.97 2.96
CA TRP A 16 4.86 7.86 2.74
C TRP A 16 3.56 8.05 3.52
N LEU A 17 3.67 8.44 4.80
CA LEU A 17 2.49 8.66 5.65
C LEU A 17 1.61 9.79 5.14
N SER A 18 2.21 10.86 4.61
CA SER A 18 1.48 12.04 4.17
C SER A 18 0.95 11.92 2.73
N SER A 19 1.34 10.89 1.99
CA SER A 19 0.95 10.76 0.59
C SER A 19 -0.53 10.43 0.43
N PRO A 20 -1.25 11.13 -0.48
CA PRO A 20 -2.63 10.81 -0.80
C PRO A 20 -2.77 9.72 -1.88
N LYS A 21 -1.67 9.23 -2.43
CA LYS A 21 -1.68 8.35 -3.61
C LYS A 21 -2.43 7.04 -3.39
N ARG A 22 -2.33 6.44 -2.20
CA ARG A 22 -3.04 5.20 -1.92
C ARG A 22 -4.54 5.35 -2.10
N GLU A 23 -5.09 6.43 -1.54
CA GLU A 23 -6.52 6.69 -1.64
C GLU A 23 -6.94 7.11 -3.05
N GLU A 24 -6.11 7.92 -3.72
CA GLU A 24 -6.39 8.37 -5.08
C GLU A 24 -6.42 7.22 -6.07
N VAL A 25 -5.49 6.28 -5.96
CA VAL A 25 -5.34 5.19 -6.93
C VAL A 25 -6.26 4.02 -6.59
N PHE A 26 -6.33 3.62 -5.32
CA PHE A 26 -7.06 2.43 -4.92
C PHE A 26 -8.48 2.68 -4.43
N GLY A 27 -8.78 3.89 -3.94
CA GLY A 27 -10.13 4.23 -3.49
C GLY A 27 -11.21 3.95 -4.53
N PRO A 28 -11.04 4.38 -5.79
CA PRO A 28 -12.02 4.11 -6.85
C PRO A 28 -12.25 2.63 -7.14
N LEU A 29 -11.34 1.75 -6.72
CA LEU A 29 -11.46 0.31 -6.90
C LEU A 29 -12.22 -0.38 -5.76
N GLY A 30 -12.78 0.39 -4.84
CA GLY A 30 -13.49 -0.17 -3.69
C GLY A 30 -12.59 -0.56 -2.53
N VAL A 31 -11.38 -0.03 -2.47
CA VAL A 31 -10.50 -0.21 -1.32
C VAL A 31 -10.88 0.78 -0.24
N THR A 32 -11.16 0.27 0.98
CA THR A 32 -11.62 1.09 2.10
C THR A 32 -10.86 0.72 3.37
N GLU A 33 -11.03 1.55 4.41
CA GLU A 33 -10.47 1.30 5.74
C GLU A 33 -8.94 1.11 5.70
N ILE A 34 -8.26 1.94 4.93
CA ILE A 34 -6.81 1.91 4.85
C ILE A 34 -6.23 2.43 6.17
N LYS A 35 -5.45 1.58 6.84
CA LYS A 35 -4.75 1.94 8.08
C LYS A 35 -3.27 1.75 7.86
N THR A 36 -2.47 2.66 8.37
CA THR A 36 -1.01 2.63 8.20
C THR A 36 -0.31 2.35 9.52
N TYR A 37 0.82 1.68 9.44
CA TYR A 37 1.60 1.25 10.59
C TYR A 37 3.08 1.58 10.35
N VAL A 38 3.78 1.94 11.42
CA VAL A 38 5.21 2.25 11.35
C VAL A 38 5.96 1.38 12.35
N ASP A 39 7.26 1.20 12.10
CA ASP A 39 8.12 0.50 13.04
C ASP A 39 8.39 1.40 14.24
N PRO A 40 8.03 0.98 15.47
CA PRO A 40 8.28 1.79 16.66
C PRO A 40 9.76 2.02 16.93
N GLU A 41 10.65 1.22 16.34
CA GLU A 41 12.09 1.38 16.49
C GLU A 41 12.68 2.35 15.46
N GLY A 42 11.83 2.90 14.59
CA GLY A 42 12.22 3.96 13.66
C GLY A 42 12.91 3.50 12.39
N SER A 43 12.80 2.22 12.02
CA SER A 43 13.32 1.76 10.74
C SER A 43 12.46 2.29 9.59
N LYS A 44 12.88 2.01 8.37
CA LYS A 44 12.12 2.40 7.17
C LYS A 44 11.07 1.37 6.76
N ARG A 45 10.86 0.35 7.57
CA ARG A 45 9.79 -0.63 7.34
C ARG A 45 8.46 -0.07 7.81
N VAL A 46 7.47 -0.20 6.95
CA VAL A 46 6.11 0.26 7.23
C VAL A 46 5.12 -0.81 6.78
N GLY A 47 3.87 -0.65 7.18
CA GLY A 47 2.82 -1.56 6.77
C GLY A 47 1.50 -0.86 6.64
N LEU A 48 0.56 -1.55 6.01
CA LEU A 48 -0.80 -1.06 5.93
C LEU A 48 -1.78 -2.24 5.90
N THR A 49 -3.00 -1.97 6.35
CA THR A 49 -4.12 -2.88 6.21
C THR A 49 -5.25 -2.17 5.49
N MET A 50 -6.05 -2.90 4.73
CA MET A 50 -7.15 -2.33 3.98
C MET A 50 -8.18 -3.41 3.66
N ASN A 51 -9.44 -3.00 3.52
CA ASN A 51 -10.48 -3.86 2.98
C ASN A 51 -10.52 -3.70 1.46
N VAL A 52 -10.48 -4.82 0.75
CA VAL A 52 -10.43 -4.82 -0.71
C VAL A 52 -11.65 -5.55 -1.25
N ALA A 53 -12.51 -4.83 -1.98
CA ALA A 53 -13.72 -5.41 -2.56
C ALA A 53 -13.40 -6.35 -3.72
N ASP A 54 -12.38 -6.03 -4.51
CA ASP A 54 -12.00 -6.80 -5.70
C ASP A 54 -10.48 -6.90 -5.77
N MET A 55 -9.96 -8.06 -5.33
CA MET A 55 -8.52 -8.32 -5.32
C MET A 55 -7.92 -8.30 -6.71
N ASP A 56 -8.65 -8.83 -7.71
CA ASP A 56 -8.13 -8.88 -9.07
C ASP A 56 -7.96 -7.47 -9.63
N ALA A 57 -8.90 -6.57 -9.36
CA ALA A 57 -8.80 -5.18 -9.78
C ALA A 57 -7.61 -4.48 -9.10
N MET A 58 -7.40 -4.74 -7.82
CA MET A 58 -6.27 -4.15 -7.10
C MET A 58 -4.93 -4.63 -7.65
N ILE A 59 -4.79 -5.94 -7.88
CA ILE A 59 -3.56 -6.52 -8.43
C ILE A 59 -3.31 -5.97 -9.84
N ALA A 60 -4.36 -5.88 -10.66
CA ALA A 60 -4.23 -5.32 -12.00
C ALA A 60 -3.76 -3.86 -11.97
N MET A 61 -4.32 -3.05 -11.06
CA MET A 61 -3.91 -1.64 -10.92
C MET A 61 -2.44 -1.52 -10.53
N MET A 62 -1.95 -2.39 -9.66
CA MET A 62 -0.56 -2.35 -9.22
C MET A 62 0.41 -2.64 -10.36
N GLN A 63 -0.06 -3.28 -11.43
CA GLN A 63 0.76 -3.60 -12.60
C GLN A 63 0.66 -2.53 -13.70
N THR A 64 -0.23 -1.55 -13.54
CA THR A 64 -0.35 -0.45 -14.50
C THR A 64 0.71 0.62 -14.23
N GLN A 65 0.94 1.47 -15.23
CA GLN A 65 1.88 2.58 -15.06
C GLN A 65 1.42 3.53 -13.95
N GLU A 66 0.11 3.76 -13.83
CA GLU A 66 -0.45 4.59 -12.76
C GLU A 66 -0.12 4.02 -11.38
N GLY A 67 -0.28 2.72 -11.19
CA GLY A 67 0.04 2.06 -9.93
C GLY A 67 1.53 2.09 -9.63
N ILE A 68 2.37 1.83 -10.64
CA ILE A 68 3.82 1.88 -10.50
C ILE A 68 4.27 3.30 -10.13
N ASP A 69 3.73 4.31 -10.81
CA ASP A 69 4.07 5.72 -10.53
C ASP A 69 3.67 6.12 -9.12
N ALA A 70 2.53 5.65 -8.64
CA ALA A 70 2.08 5.92 -7.28
C ALA A 70 3.04 5.34 -6.25
N MET A 71 3.50 4.10 -6.47
CA MET A 71 4.47 3.47 -5.57
C MET A 71 5.81 4.18 -5.59
N GLU A 72 6.27 4.62 -6.76
CA GLU A 72 7.51 5.39 -6.87
C GLU A 72 7.39 6.74 -6.16
N TYR A 73 6.27 7.41 -6.31
CA TYR A 73 6.01 8.66 -5.60
C TYR A 73 6.12 8.46 -4.09
N ASP A 74 5.56 7.37 -3.58
CA ASP A 74 5.56 7.07 -2.15
C ASP A 74 6.91 6.56 -1.65
N GLY A 75 7.85 6.29 -2.53
CA GLY A 75 9.17 5.78 -2.16
C GLY A 75 9.18 4.32 -1.75
N VAL A 76 8.20 3.55 -2.18
CA VAL A 76 8.12 2.11 -1.89
C VAL A 76 9.26 1.37 -2.57
N ILE A 77 9.90 0.45 -1.83
CA ILE A 77 10.95 -0.42 -2.36
C ILE A 77 10.31 -1.77 -2.68
N PRO A 78 10.01 -2.05 -3.97
CA PRO A 78 9.14 -3.19 -4.34
C PRO A 78 9.65 -4.55 -3.90
N GLU A 79 10.95 -4.77 -3.92
CA GLU A 79 11.54 -6.06 -3.57
C GLU A 79 11.38 -6.42 -2.09
N THR A 80 10.98 -5.47 -1.25
CA THR A 80 10.75 -5.69 0.18
C THR A 80 9.28 -5.95 0.51
N MET A 81 8.40 -5.89 -0.49
CA MET A 81 6.97 -5.97 -0.26
C MET A 81 6.50 -7.40 0.05
N VAL A 82 5.67 -7.51 1.09
CA VAL A 82 5.04 -8.76 1.49
C VAL A 82 3.53 -8.51 1.58
N PHE A 83 2.75 -9.31 0.86
CA PHE A 83 1.30 -9.28 0.91
C PHE A 83 0.75 -10.48 1.65
N LEU A 84 -0.22 -10.25 2.53
CA LEU A 84 -0.96 -11.30 3.21
C LEU A 84 -2.45 -10.96 3.11
N ILE A 85 -3.26 -11.99 2.86
CA ILE A 85 -4.71 -11.85 2.78
C ILE A 85 -5.30 -12.63 3.96
N GLU A 86 -6.32 -12.04 4.59
CA GLU A 86 -7.02 -12.71 5.69
C GLU A 86 -7.52 -14.09 5.27
N ALA A 87 -7.21 -15.09 6.08
CA ALA A 87 -7.57 -16.48 5.79
C ALA A 87 -9.01 -16.80 6.17
#